data_674313f06bc2160d9f7b42531e2cdd77
#
_entry.id   674313f06bc2160d9f7b42531e2cdd77
#
_cell.length_a   1.000
_cell.length_b   1.000
_cell.length_c   1.000
_cell.angle_alpha   90.00
_cell.angle_beta   90.00
_cell.angle_gamma   90.00
#
_symmetry.space_group_name_H-M   'P 1'
#
loop_
_entity.id
_entity.type
_entity.pdbx_description
1 polymer ?
#
loop_
_entity_poly.entity_id
_entity_poly.type
_entity_poly.pdbx_seq_one_letter_code
_entity_poly.pdbx_strand_id
1 'polypeptide(L)'
;MSEDRPDKKSGSRSSTGKIEISRRRLLGSSSVIAASAVAATAFSPSAKSETPSVLPRPEPPFQGKIGRTVKDSTPDFPKGVEAPAGAPNVLLILTDDVGFGASSTFGGPIQTPNFQRIADNGLRYNMYHTTALCSPTRAALITGRNHHSVASGVITEFATGYPGYNSLVPTSGGSVASVLKDNGYNTSWFGKMHNVPDWMSSQAGPFDLWPTGLGFEYFYGFLGGDSDQWHPALYEGHQTDRAVSRRPELHSGSRSC
;
A
#
# COMPACT_ATOMS: atom_id res chain seq x y z
N MET A 1 57.47 -1.37 38.49
CA MET A 1 56.66 -1.53 39.66
C MET A 1 55.31 -2.01 39.12
N SER A 2 55.14 -3.25 38.85
CA SER A 2 55.00 -4.53 39.62
C SER A 2 53.81 -4.42 40.57
N GLU A 3 53.00 -5.47 40.37
CA GLU A 3 52.06 -6.07 41.30
C GLU A 3 50.59 -5.76 41.01
N ASP A 4 49.61 -6.63 41.03
CA ASP A 4 49.62 -8.10 41.08
C ASP A 4 48.18 -8.58 40.74
N ARG A 5 48.03 -9.70 40.06
CA ARG A 5 46.75 -10.39 39.95
C ARG A 5 46.55 -11.31 41.18
N PRO A 6 45.32 -11.67 41.46
CA PRO A 6 45.12 -13.10 41.52
C PRO A 6 43.91 -13.65 40.73
N ASP A 7 44.17 -14.77 40.09
CA ASP A 7 43.26 -15.77 39.58
C ASP A 7 42.28 -16.27 40.65
N LYS A 8 41.04 -16.54 40.25
CA LYS A 8 40.24 -17.63 40.82
C LYS A 8 39.50 -18.41 39.73
N LYS A 9 39.92 -19.65 39.67
CA LYS A 9 39.35 -20.76 38.92
C LYS A 9 38.01 -21.20 39.50
N SER A 10 37.29 -21.86 38.60
CA SER A 10 36.45 -23.06 38.75
C SER A 10 34.94 -22.85 38.94
N GLY A 11 34.25 -23.60 38.09
CA GLY A 11 32.91 -24.07 38.33
C GLY A 11 32.10 -24.36 37.09
N SER A 12 32.53 -25.39 36.32
CA SER A 12 31.69 -26.06 35.33
C SER A 12 30.41 -26.58 35.97
N ARG A 13 29.27 -26.30 35.37
CA ARG A 13 28.16 -27.27 35.26
C ARG A 13 27.24 -26.94 34.08
N SER A 14 27.42 -27.73 33.07
CA SER A 14 26.47 -28.01 31.98
C SER A 14 25.19 -28.62 32.56
N SER A 15 24.05 -28.09 32.16
CA SER A 15 22.80 -28.82 32.17
C SER A 15 21.97 -28.41 30.95
N THR A 16 22.22 -29.13 29.86
CA THR A 16 21.33 -29.19 28.71
C THR A 16 20.03 -29.90 29.11
N GLY A 17 19.00 -29.15 29.41
CA GLY A 17 17.65 -29.67 29.55
C GLY A 17 16.96 -29.67 28.16
N LYS A 18 16.96 -30.83 27.51
CA LYS A 18 16.07 -31.05 26.35
C LYS A 18 14.64 -31.09 26.83
N ILE A 19 13.84 -30.16 26.37
CA ILE A 19 12.38 -30.23 26.50
C ILE A 19 11.89 -31.10 25.34
N GLU A 20 11.64 -32.38 25.60
CA GLU A 20 10.86 -33.25 24.72
C GLU A 20 9.36 -32.92 24.88
N ILE A 21 8.76 -32.29 23.85
CA ILE A 21 7.32 -32.17 23.78
C ILE A 21 6.73 -33.44 23.19
N SER A 22 6.24 -34.30 24.07
CA SER A 22 5.57 -35.55 23.72
C SER A 22 4.23 -35.29 23.03
N ARG A 23 4.10 -35.70 21.77
CA ARG A 23 2.89 -35.65 20.92
C ARG A 23 1.90 -36.79 21.22
N ARG A 24 1.66 -37.14 22.47
CA ARG A 24 0.64 -38.16 22.80
C ARG A 24 -0.10 -37.80 24.08
N ARG A 25 -1.18 -37.01 23.93
CA ARG A 25 -2.37 -37.03 24.83
C ARG A 25 -3.40 -36.00 24.31
N LEU A 26 -4.19 -36.44 23.35
CA LEU A 26 -5.46 -35.77 23.00
C LEU A 26 -6.39 -36.80 22.35
N LEU A 27 -6.75 -37.81 23.13
CA LEU A 27 -7.88 -38.64 22.84
C LEU A 27 -8.47 -39.09 24.20
N GLY A 28 -9.66 -38.61 24.51
CA GLY A 28 -10.48 -39.17 25.58
C GLY A 28 -11.11 -38.11 26.47
N SER A 29 -12.26 -37.58 26.09
CA SER A 29 -13.39 -37.29 26.99
C SER A 29 -14.62 -37.02 26.14
N SER A 30 -15.44 -38.03 26.03
CA SER A 30 -16.82 -37.96 25.58
C SER A 30 -17.65 -37.25 26.65
N SER A 31 -18.40 -36.24 26.29
CA SER A 31 -19.54 -35.79 27.12
C SER A 31 -20.58 -35.03 26.30
N VAL A 32 -21.70 -35.69 26.15
CA VAL A 32 -23.08 -35.20 26.15
C VAL A 32 -23.42 -34.03 25.20
N ILE A 33 -24.10 -34.42 24.14
CA ILE A 33 -24.78 -33.56 23.18
C ILE A 33 -26.11 -33.10 23.82
N ALA A 34 -26.23 -31.80 24.06
CA ALA A 34 -27.52 -31.15 24.23
C ALA A 34 -27.94 -30.57 22.87
N ALA A 35 -28.96 -31.15 22.29
CA ALA A 35 -29.54 -30.71 21.02
C ALA A 35 -30.31 -29.39 21.24
N SER A 36 -29.77 -28.30 20.75
CA SER A 36 -30.52 -27.05 20.54
C SER A 36 -30.78 -26.90 19.05
N ALA A 37 -32.03 -27.08 18.67
CA ALA A 37 -32.51 -26.83 17.33
C ALA A 37 -32.45 -25.32 17.05
N VAL A 38 -31.44 -24.88 16.34
CA VAL A 38 -31.39 -23.54 15.74
C VAL A 38 -31.92 -23.67 14.31
N ALA A 39 -33.00 -22.94 14.04
CA ALA A 39 -33.60 -22.85 12.72
C ALA A 39 -32.54 -22.36 11.71
N ALA A 40 -32.14 -23.23 10.80
CA ALA A 40 -31.33 -22.91 9.68
C ALA A 40 -32.15 -22.07 8.69
N THR A 41 -32.00 -20.76 8.72
CA THR A 41 -32.36 -19.92 7.56
C THR A 41 -31.46 -20.30 6.42
N ALA A 42 -32.05 -20.87 5.39
CA ALA A 42 -31.39 -21.28 4.18
C ALA A 42 -30.76 -20.05 3.51
N PHE A 43 -29.47 -19.86 3.70
CA PHE A 43 -28.64 -19.07 2.79
C PHE A 43 -28.46 -19.95 1.53
N SER A 44 -29.13 -19.58 0.48
CA SER A 44 -28.86 -20.12 -0.86
C SER A 44 -27.58 -19.45 -1.38
N PRO A 45 -26.44 -20.12 -1.48
CA PRO A 45 -25.32 -19.63 -2.24
C PRO A 45 -25.52 -20.08 -3.69
N SER A 46 -26.26 -19.33 -4.48
CA SER A 46 -26.14 -19.45 -5.93
C SER A 46 -24.99 -18.54 -6.39
N ALA A 47 -23.81 -18.70 -5.83
CA ALA A 47 -22.60 -18.29 -6.49
C ALA A 47 -22.27 -19.38 -7.51
N LYS A 48 -22.61 -19.14 -8.77
CA LYS A 48 -21.98 -19.84 -9.88
C LYS A 48 -20.48 -19.66 -9.69
N SER A 49 -19.78 -20.74 -9.34
CA SER A 49 -18.33 -20.81 -9.39
C SER A 49 -17.93 -20.56 -10.82
N GLU A 50 -17.60 -19.32 -11.15
CA GLU A 50 -16.94 -19.02 -12.40
C GLU A 50 -15.57 -19.69 -12.33
N THR A 51 -15.37 -20.65 -13.23
CA THR A 51 -14.07 -21.29 -13.45
C THR A 51 -13.03 -20.18 -13.62
N PRO A 52 -11.88 -20.20 -12.90
CA PRO A 52 -10.86 -19.19 -13.09
C PRO A 52 -10.45 -19.18 -14.55
N SER A 53 -10.73 -18.09 -15.26
CA SER A 53 -10.36 -17.97 -16.66
C SER A 53 -8.84 -17.91 -16.75
N VAL A 54 -8.26 -18.88 -17.44
CA VAL A 54 -6.83 -18.87 -17.77
C VAL A 54 -6.56 -17.65 -18.66
N LEU A 55 -5.58 -16.83 -18.29
CA LEU A 55 -5.15 -15.69 -19.10
C LEU A 55 -4.30 -16.16 -20.30
N PRO A 56 -4.44 -15.51 -21.47
CA PRO A 56 -5.33 -14.39 -21.78
C PRO A 56 -6.79 -14.83 -21.87
N ARG A 57 -7.71 -14.00 -21.38
CA ARG A 57 -9.15 -14.25 -21.57
C ARG A 57 -9.46 -14.16 -23.06
N PRO A 58 -10.18 -15.12 -23.64
CA PRO A 58 -10.62 -15.00 -25.02
C PRO A 58 -11.50 -13.75 -25.17
N GLU A 59 -11.31 -13.04 -26.26
CA GLU A 59 -12.17 -11.92 -26.60
C GLU A 59 -13.63 -12.38 -26.73
N PRO A 60 -14.60 -11.60 -26.21
CA PRO A 60 -16.00 -11.92 -26.40
C PRO A 60 -16.32 -11.95 -27.91
N PRO A 61 -17.20 -12.87 -28.38
CA PRO A 61 -17.57 -12.90 -29.75
C PRO A 61 -18.25 -11.59 -30.16
N PHE A 62 -17.91 -11.12 -31.37
CA PHE A 62 -18.50 -9.91 -31.93
C PHE A 62 -20.04 -10.04 -32.00
N GLN A 63 -20.75 -9.11 -31.40
CA GLN A 63 -22.21 -9.05 -31.33
C GLN A 63 -22.81 -8.01 -32.31
N GLY A 64 -21.97 -7.29 -33.02
CA GLY A 64 -22.39 -6.28 -33.98
C GLY A 64 -22.86 -6.88 -35.30
N LYS A 65 -23.10 -6.03 -36.27
CA LYS A 65 -23.48 -6.42 -37.64
C LYS A 65 -22.53 -5.80 -38.64
N ILE A 66 -21.96 -6.62 -39.49
CA ILE A 66 -21.11 -6.17 -40.60
C ILE A 66 -21.98 -6.16 -41.86
N GLY A 67 -22.34 -4.96 -42.35
CA GLY A 67 -23.07 -4.74 -43.57
C GLY A 67 -22.16 -4.33 -44.72
N ARG A 68 -22.74 -4.08 -45.89
CA ARG A 68 -21.99 -3.60 -47.07
C ARG A 68 -21.59 -2.13 -46.96
N THR A 69 -22.33 -1.36 -46.17
CA THR A 69 -22.04 0.05 -45.91
C THR A 69 -22.05 0.34 -44.43
N VAL A 70 -21.50 1.49 -44.03
CA VAL A 70 -21.53 1.93 -42.62
C VAL A 70 -22.97 2.08 -42.09
N LYS A 71 -23.91 2.49 -42.95
CA LYS A 71 -25.33 2.61 -42.57
C LYS A 71 -26.01 1.29 -42.28
N ASP A 72 -25.51 0.21 -42.88
CA ASP A 72 -26.06 -1.13 -42.70
C ASP A 72 -25.35 -1.92 -41.61
N SER A 73 -24.31 -1.32 -41.02
CA SER A 73 -23.45 -1.93 -40.02
C SER A 73 -23.78 -1.40 -38.63
N THR A 74 -23.64 -2.25 -37.63
CA THR A 74 -23.74 -1.88 -36.20
C THR A 74 -22.43 -2.25 -35.51
N PRO A 75 -21.69 -1.27 -34.99
CA PRO A 75 -20.45 -1.54 -34.25
C PRO A 75 -20.75 -2.24 -32.93
N ASP A 76 -19.81 -3.08 -32.49
CA ASP A 76 -19.80 -3.67 -31.17
C ASP A 76 -18.46 -3.31 -30.50
N PHE A 77 -18.50 -2.34 -29.60
CA PHE A 77 -17.32 -1.91 -28.88
C PHE A 77 -17.17 -2.75 -27.60
N PRO A 78 -15.94 -3.17 -27.28
CA PRO A 78 -15.68 -3.85 -26.01
C PRO A 78 -16.17 -2.99 -24.85
N LYS A 79 -16.97 -3.59 -23.97
CA LYS A 79 -17.34 -2.92 -22.71
C LYS A 79 -16.16 -2.89 -21.78
N GLY A 80 -15.87 -1.72 -21.23
CA GLY A 80 -14.89 -1.59 -20.15
C GLY A 80 -15.27 -2.46 -18.94
N VAL A 81 -14.25 -2.84 -18.17
CA VAL A 81 -14.50 -3.51 -16.89
C VAL A 81 -15.10 -2.48 -15.93
N GLU A 82 -16.20 -2.83 -15.30
CA GLU A 82 -16.88 -1.98 -14.31
C GLU A 82 -16.86 -2.67 -12.95
N ALA A 83 -16.72 -1.89 -11.89
CA ALA A 83 -16.81 -2.42 -10.53
C ALA A 83 -18.23 -2.99 -10.28
N PRO A 84 -18.35 -4.06 -9.48
CA PRO A 84 -19.65 -4.62 -9.14
C PRO A 84 -20.61 -3.58 -8.56
N ALA A 85 -21.89 -3.69 -8.87
CA ALA A 85 -22.90 -2.79 -8.32
C ALA A 85 -22.88 -2.85 -6.78
N GLY A 86 -22.77 -1.71 -6.13
CA GLY A 86 -22.67 -1.61 -4.67
C GLY A 86 -21.25 -1.85 -4.12
N ALA A 87 -20.23 -1.95 -4.97
CA ALA A 87 -18.85 -2.02 -4.53
C ALA A 87 -18.49 -0.76 -3.69
N PRO A 88 -17.85 -0.93 -2.52
CA PRO A 88 -17.53 0.22 -1.66
C PRO A 88 -16.40 1.06 -2.24
N ASN A 89 -16.46 2.37 -1.99
CA ASN A 89 -15.29 3.22 -2.20
C ASN A 89 -14.23 2.94 -1.13
N VAL A 90 -12.97 3.02 -1.51
CA VAL A 90 -11.82 2.84 -0.60
C VAL A 90 -11.04 4.14 -0.53
N LEU A 91 -10.96 4.72 0.67
CA LEU A 91 -10.12 5.87 0.97
C LEU A 91 -9.03 5.44 1.96
N LEU A 92 -7.78 5.51 1.51
CA LEU A 92 -6.62 5.23 2.35
C LEU A 92 -5.90 6.55 2.67
N ILE A 93 -5.76 6.85 3.94
CA ILE A 93 -5.05 8.04 4.44
C ILE A 93 -3.81 7.58 5.19
N LEU A 94 -2.64 7.96 4.69
CA LEU A 94 -1.35 7.71 5.33
C LEU A 94 -0.76 9.05 5.77
N THR A 95 -0.68 9.26 7.09
CA THR A 95 0.03 10.39 7.68
C THR A 95 1.51 10.09 7.76
N ASP A 96 2.35 11.08 7.47
CA ASP A 96 3.80 10.92 7.40
C ASP A 96 4.45 11.37 8.71
N ASP A 97 5.37 10.56 9.24
CA ASP A 97 6.08 10.75 10.50
C ASP A 97 5.18 11.05 11.71
N VAL A 98 3.97 10.50 11.72
CA VAL A 98 3.02 10.65 12.82
C VAL A 98 2.99 9.40 13.68
N GLY A 99 3.50 9.51 14.90
CA GLY A 99 3.51 8.40 15.85
C GLY A 99 2.13 8.08 16.42
N PHE A 100 1.97 6.87 16.94
CA PHE A 100 0.73 6.36 17.53
C PHE A 100 0.14 7.31 18.60
N GLY A 101 1.00 7.88 19.45
CA GLY A 101 0.60 8.78 20.53
C GLY A 101 0.33 10.22 20.13
N ALA A 102 0.32 10.58 18.85
CA ALA A 102 0.11 11.95 18.40
C ALA A 102 -1.38 12.34 18.34
N SER A 103 -2.20 11.48 17.78
CA SER A 103 -3.65 11.70 17.58
C SER A 103 -4.44 11.59 18.87
N SER A 104 -5.41 12.49 19.10
CA SER A 104 -6.35 12.39 20.23
C SER A 104 -7.19 11.12 20.20
N THR A 105 -7.38 10.50 19.06
CA THR A 105 -8.06 9.20 18.92
C THR A 105 -7.38 8.08 19.71
N PHE A 106 -6.07 8.20 19.93
CA PHE A 106 -5.27 7.28 20.73
C PHE A 106 -4.75 7.91 22.02
N GLY A 107 -5.36 9.00 22.49
CA GLY A 107 -4.98 9.71 23.73
C GLY A 107 -3.87 10.74 23.56
N GLY A 108 -3.50 11.07 22.33
CA GLY A 108 -2.48 12.08 22.03
C GLY A 108 -2.95 13.52 22.14
N PRO A 109 -2.02 14.49 22.10
CA PRO A 109 -2.35 15.91 22.29
C PRO A 109 -2.97 16.59 21.07
N ILE A 110 -2.83 16.00 19.87
CA ILE A 110 -3.31 16.60 18.62
C ILE A 110 -4.77 16.26 18.43
N GLN A 111 -5.63 17.28 18.38
CA GLN A 111 -7.07 17.09 18.17
C GLN A 111 -7.35 16.62 16.74
N THR A 112 -7.87 15.40 16.63
CA THR A 112 -8.20 14.75 15.34
C THR A 112 -9.66 14.26 15.33
N PRO A 113 -10.64 15.19 15.34
CA PRO A 113 -12.06 14.83 15.51
C PRO A 113 -12.60 13.94 14.36
N ASN A 114 -12.08 14.10 13.15
CA ASN A 114 -12.48 13.23 12.03
C ASN A 114 -11.94 11.80 12.17
N PHE A 115 -10.72 11.62 12.67
CA PHE A 115 -10.21 10.29 12.97
C PHE A 115 -11.03 9.64 14.10
N GLN A 116 -11.39 10.43 15.12
CA GLN A 116 -12.27 9.93 16.17
C GLN A 116 -13.62 9.46 15.61
N ARG A 117 -14.23 10.25 14.74
CA ARG A 117 -15.50 9.87 14.09
C ARG A 117 -15.39 8.57 13.27
N ILE A 118 -14.27 8.37 12.56
CA ILE A 118 -14.00 7.11 11.85
C ILE A 118 -13.84 5.97 12.85
N ALA A 119 -13.09 6.18 13.92
CA ALA A 119 -12.84 5.18 14.94
C ALA A 119 -14.11 4.77 15.70
N ASP A 120 -15.02 5.70 15.94
CA ASP A 120 -16.30 5.43 16.61
C ASP A 120 -17.27 4.58 15.77
N ASN A 121 -17.09 4.59 14.44
CA ASN A 121 -17.90 3.83 13.48
C ASN A 121 -17.13 2.64 12.87
N GLY A 122 -15.92 2.35 13.34
CA GLY A 122 -15.04 1.34 12.76
C GLY A 122 -14.20 0.62 13.80
N LEU A 123 -12.99 0.24 13.40
CA LEU A 123 -12.04 -0.47 14.24
C LEU A 123 -10.83 0.40 14.55
N ARG A 124 -10.32 0.31 15.78
CA ARG A 124 -9.03 0.87 16.18
C ARG A 124 -8.04 -0.25 16.44
N TYR A 125 -6.93 -0.24 15.73
CA TYR A 125 -5.85 -1.19 15.95
C TYR A 125 -4.80 -0.55 16.85
N ASN A 126 -4.47 -1.19 17.96
CA ASN A 126 -3.42 -0.75 18.90
C ASN A 126 -2.12 -1.56 18.75
N MET A 127 -2.10 -2.54 17.85
CA MET A 127 -0.92 -3.34 17.52
C MET A 127 -0.73 -3.38 15.98
N TYR A 128 -0.70 -2.20 15.38
CA TYR A 128 -0.42 -2.04 13.95
C TYR A 128 1.00 -1.49 13.78
N HIS A 129 1.79 -2.17 12.98
CA HIS A 129 3.19 -1.83 12.76
C HIS A 129 3.46 -1.54 11.30
N THR A 130 4.22 -0.48 11.05
CA THR A 130 4.80 -0.14 9.75
C THR A 130 6.29 -0.45 9.77
N THR A 131 6.99 -0.22 8.66
CA THR A 131 8.46 -0.15 8.69
C THR A 131 8.89 1.14 9.39
N ALA A 132 10.18 1.26 9.72
CA ALA A 132 10.73 2.44 10.36
C ALA A 132 10.89 3.65 9.42
N LEU A 133 10.71 3.47 8.10
CA LEU A 133 10.96 4.46 7.06
C LEU A 133 9.76 4.62 6.13
N CYS A 134 9.61 5.82 5.57
CA CYS A 134 8.49 6.19 4.72
C CYS A 134 8.44 5.41 3.41
N SER A 135 9.48 5.39 2.58
CA SER A 135 9.44 4.71 1.29
C SER A 135 9.29 3.18 1.40
N PRO A 136 9.96 2.45 2.32
CA PRO A 136 9.67 1.05 2.54
C PRO A 136 8.24 0.75 2.98
N THR A 137 7.69 1.58 3.87
CA THR A 137 6.27 1.46 4.29
C THR A 137 5.32 1.66 3.11
N ARG A 138 5.58 2.68 2.28
CA ARG A 138 4.77 2.98 1.09
C ARG A 138 4.84 1.85 0.06
N ALA A 139 6.02 1.32 -0.21
CA ALA A 139 6.20 0.18 -1.10
C ALA A 139 5.43 -1.06 -0.59
N ALA A 140 5.52 -1.36 0.70
CA ALA A 140 4.76 -2.46 1.30
C ALA A 140 3.24 -2.22 1.22
N LEU A 141 2.78 -0.99 1.45
CA LEU A 141 1.37 -0.62 1.38
C LEU A 141 0.81 -0.74 -0.04
N ILE A 142 1.53 -0.20 -1.03
CA ILE A 142 1.11 -0.23 -2.43
C ILE A 142 1.03 -1.66 -2.97
N THR A 143 2.00 -2.51 -2.58
CA THR A 143 2.14 -3.85 -3.17
C THR A 143 1.51 -4.96 -2.33
N GLY A 144 1.18 -4.70 -1.06
CA GLY A 144 0.73 -5.72 -0.12
C GLY A 144 1.81 -6.76 0.21
N ARG A 145 3.08 -6.46 -0.05
CA ARG A 145 4.23 -7.38 0.12
C ARG A 145 5.24 -6.82 1.12
N ASN A 146 6.08 -7.70 1.65
CA ASN A 146 7.23 -7.25 2.42
C ASN A 146 8.12 -6.33 1.57
N HIS A 147 8.54 -5.20 2.12
CA HIS A 147 9.28 -4.17 1.41
C HIS A 147 10.62 -4.66 0.82
N HIS A 148 11.31 -5.60 1.46
CA HIS A 148 12.53 -6.20 0.91
C HIS A 148 12.24 -7.05 -0.34
N SER A 149 11.09 -7.76 -0.38
CA SER A 149 10.72 -8.57 -1.54
C SER A 149 10.29 -7.74 -2.76
N VAL A 150 10.05 -6.45 -2.56
CA VAL A 150 9.76 -5.48 -3.62
C VAL A 150 10.85 -4.41 -3.73
N ALA A 151 12.09 -4.80 -3.41
CA ALA A 151 13.30 -4.02 -3.62
C ALA A 151 13.42 -2.72 -2.79
N SER A 152 12.57 -2.51 -1.79
CA SER A 152 12.51 -1.27 -0.99
C SER A 152 12.96 -1.51 0.46
N GLY A 153 14.10 -2.20 0.64
CA GLY A 153 14.67 -2.50 1.96
C GLY A 153 15.29 -1.29 2.67
N VAL A 154 15.47 -0.18 1.97
CA VAL A 154 16.04 1.07 2.47
C VAL A 154 15.22 2.24 1.91
N ILE A 155 15.39 3.44 2.50
CA ILE A 155 14.80 4.67 1.96
C ILE A 155 15.31 4.93 0.54
N THR A 156 14.45 5.44 -0.34
CA THR A 156 14.70 5.51 -1.79
C THR A 156 15.98 6.27 -2.13
N GLU A 157 16.30 7.34 -1.43
CA GLU A 157 17.49 8.17 -1.62
C GLU A 157 18.80 7.44 -1.28
N PHE A 158 18.72 6.41 -0.43
CA PHE A 158 19.87 5.57 -0.06
C PHE A 158 19.87 4.22 -0.76
N ALA A 159 19.16 4.12 -1.88
CA ALA A 159 19.13 2.90 -2.68
C ALA A 159 20.56 2.45 -3.07
N THR A 160 20.74 1.14 -3.05
CA THR A 160 22.02 0.50 -3.38
C THR A 160 21.87 -0.44 -4.57
N GLY A 161 22.97 -0.91 -5.15
CA GLY A 161 22.93 -1.89 -6.25
C GLY A 161 22.64 -3.34 -5.83
N TYR A 162 22.26 -3.57 -4.58
CA TYR A 162 22.03 -4.93 -4.07
C TYR A 162 20.56 -5.35 -4.18
N PRO A 163 20.30 -6.66 -4.38
CA PRO A 163 18.94 -7.19 -4.39
C PRO A 163 18.17 -6.85 -3.11
N GLY A 164 16.93 -6.42 -3.26
CA GLY A 164 16.08 -6.01 -2.14
C GLY A 164 16.28 -4.56 -1.66
N TYR A 165 17.31 -3.84 -2.17
CA TYR A 165 17.70 -2.50 -1.69
C TYR A 165 17.90 -1.48 -2.80
N ASN A 166 17.50 -1.78 -4.04
CA ASN A 166 17.71 -0.88 -5.17
C ASN A 166 16.56 0.10 -5.44
N SER A 167 15.50 0.04 -4.63
CA SER A 167 14.29 0.88 -4.73
C SER A 167 13.58 0.84 -6.09
N LEU A 168 13.81 -0.21 -6.88
CA LEU A 168 13.11 -0.46 -8.14
C LEU A 168 12.00 -1.48 -7.89
N VAL A 169 10.82 -1.01 -7.49
CA VAL A 169 9.66 -1.88 -7.27
C VAL A 169 9.35 -2.63 -8.56
N PRO A 170 9.47 -3.98 -8.57
CA PRO A 170 9.29 -4.74 -9.80
C PRO A 170 7.81 -4.78 -10.22
N THR A 171 7.54 -4.76 -11.50
CA THR A 171 6.18 -4.88 -12.05
C THR A 171 5.48 -6.16 -11.57
N SER A 172 6.24 -7.25 -11.34
CA SER A 172 5.73 -8.50 -10.77
C SER A 172 5.23 -8.37 -9.32
N GLY A 173 5.59 -7.27 -8.63
CA GLY A 173 5.07 -6.93 -7.32
C GLY A 173 3.57 -6.68 -7.35
N GLY A 174 3.07 -6.20 -8.47
CA GLY A 174 1.71 -5.67 -8.61
C GLY A 174 1.50 -4.44 -7.73
N SER A 175 0.43 -3.74 -7.95
CA SER A 175 0.02 -2.66 -7.06
C SER A 175 -1.47 -2.77 -6.73
N VAL A 176 -1.87 -2.24 -5.59
CA VAL A 176 -3.29 -2.15 -5.23
C VAL A 176 -4.08 -1.38 -6.28
N ALA A 177 -3.47 -0.35 -6.89
CA ALA A 177 -4.10 0.45 -7.93
C ALA A 177 -4.34 -0.37 -9.20
N SER A 178 -3.33 -1.11 -9.69
CA SER A 178 -3.51 -1.96 -10.87
C SER A 178 -4.59 -3.02 -10.64
N VAL A 179 -4.57 -3.67 -9.48
CA VAL A 179 -5.60 -4.66 -9.13
C VAL A 179 -7.00 -4.06 -9.09
N LEU A 180 -7.17 -2.90 -8.46
CA LEU A 180 -8.47 -2.23 -8.38
C LEU A 180 -8.93 -1.73 -9.76
N LYS A 181 -8.04 -1.14 -10.55
CA LYS A 181 -8.32 -0.70 -11.91
C LYS A 181 -8.77 -1.85 -12.81
N ASP A 182 -8.07 -2.98 -12.76
CA ASP A 182 -8.43 -4.19 -13.51
C ASP A 182 -9.79 -4.79 -13.06
N ASN A 183 -10.29 -4.36 -11.91
CA ASN A 183 -11.63 -4.70 -11.40
C ASN A 183 -12.64 -3.54 -11.52
N GLY A 184 -12.35 -2.54 -12.35
CA GLY A 184 -13.29 -1.49 -12.74
C GLY A 184 -13.41 -0.32 -11.74
N TYR A 185 -12.47 -0.19 -10.81
CA TYR A 185 -12.38 0.99 -9.96
C TYR A 185 -11.58 2.11 -10.63
N ASN A 186 -12.00 3.35 -10.42
CA ASN A 186 -11.15 4.50 -10.68
C ASN A 186 -10.13 4.64 -9.54
N THR A 187 -8.89 4.92 -9.89
CA THR A 187 -7.79 4.95 -8.93
C THR A 187 -7.05 6.28 -8.96
N SER A 188 -6.82 6.86 -7.78
CA SER A 188 -6.15 8.16 -7.65
C SER A 188 -5.16 8.16 -6.50
N TRP A 189 -4.08 8.93 -6.66
CA TRP A 189 -3.08 9.18 -5.64
C TRP A 189 -2.93 10.67 -5.39
N PHE A 190 -2.93 11.08 -4.13
CA PHE A 190 -2.72 12.47 -3.72
C PHE A 190 -1.59 12.56 -2.70
N GLY A 191 -0.70 13.54 -2.86
CA GLY A 191 0.39 13.82 -1.92
C GLY A 191 1.68 13.07 -2.20
N LYS A 192 2.43 12.78 -1.14
CA LYS A 192 3.79 12.19 -1.19
C LYS A 192 3.81 10.80 -1.81
N MET A 193 4.70 10.58 -2.78
CA MET A 193 4.93 9.26 -3.40
C MET A 193 6.09 8.49 -2.76
N HIS A 194 7.29 9.03 -2.81
CA HIS A 194 8.53 8.53 -2.20
C HIS A 194 9.00 7.12 -2.63
N ASN A 195 8.55 6.60 -3.76
CA ASN A 195 9.02 5.34 -4.33
C ASN A 195 9.53 5.50 -5.77
N VAL A 196 9.72 6.74 -6.22
CA VAL A 196 10.32 7.07 -7.52
C VAL A 196 11.79 7.41 -7.29
N PRO A 197 12.76 6.64 -7.85
CA PRO A 197 14.17 7.00 -7.76
C PRO A 197 14.46 8.35 -8.40
N ASP A 198 15.44 9.08 -7.89
CA ASP A 198 15.76 10.45 -8.32
C ASP A 198 16.00 10.57 -9.83
N TRP A 199 16.69 9.57 -10.42
CA TRP A 199 16.97 9.57 -11.87
C TRP A 199 15.73 9.30 -12.74
N MET A 200 14.59 8.92 -12.15
CA MET A 200 13.30 8.72 -12.81
C MET A 200 12.30 9.83 -12.48
N SER A 201 12.68 10.84 -11.71
CA SER A 201 11.77 11.89 -11.23
C SER A 201 11.58 13.04 -12.20
N SER A 202 12.24 13.03 -13.35
CA SER A 202 12.11 14.09 -14.37
C SER A 202 10.82 13.94 -15.18
N GLN A 203 10.33 15.06 -15.72
CA GLN A 203 9.19 15.08 -16.65
C GLN A 203 9.43 14.36 -17.98
N ALA A 204 10.67 13.97 -18.28
CA ALA A 204 11.02 13.17 -19.44
C ALA A 204 10.81 11.65 -19.18
N GLY A 205 10.52 11.25 -17.96
CA GLY A 205 10.42 9.85 -17.54
C GLY A 205 11.78 9.21 -17.28
N PRO A 206 11.81 7.87 -17.16
CA PRO A 206 10.68 6.95 -17.36
C PRO A 206 9.62 7.06 -16.26
N PHE A 207 8.37 6.68 -16.59
CA PHE A 207 7.22 6.86 -15.70
C PHE A 207 6.74 5.57 -15.04
N ASP A 208 7.46 4.48 -15.21
CA ASP A 208 7.05 3.14 -14.76
C ASP A 208 6.84 3.06 -13.24
N LEU A 209 7.62 3.80 -12.47
CA LEU A 209 7.51 3.87 -11.01
C LEU A 209 6.76 5.10 -10.50
N TRP A 210 6.28 5.96 -11.38
CA TRP A 210 5.37 7.02 -10.99
C TRP A 210 4.00 6.42 -10.60
N PRO A 211 3.17 7.14 -9.83
CA PRO A 211 1.84 6.62 -9.48
C PRO A 211 1.05 6.14 -10.70
N THR A 212 1.14 6.87 -11.82
CA THR A 212 0.47 6.50 -13.08
C THR A 212 0.99 5.20 -13.68
N GLY A 213 2.30 4.95 -13.64
CA GLY A 213 2.90 3.68 -14.05
C GLY A 213 2.56 2.52 -13.12
N LEU A 214 2.26 2.82 -11.86
CA LEU A 214 1.81 1.83 -10.87
C LEU A 214 0.29 1.57 -10.93
N GLY A 215 -0.44 2.17 -11.89
CA GLY A 215 -1.85 1.90 -12.12
C GLY A 215 -2.82 2.91 -11.52
N PHE A 216 -2.36 3.99 -10.90
CA PHE A 216 -3.22 5.10 -10.52
C PHE A 216 -3.55 5.94 -11.76
N GLU A 217 -4.82 6.13 -12.05
CA GLU A 217 -5.28 6.87 -13.23
C GLU A 217 -5.11 8.38 -13.07
N TYR A 218 -5.09 8.84 -11.83
CA TYR A 218 -4.84 10.24 -11.51
C TYR A 218 -3.79 10.35 -10.40
N PHE A 219 -2.90 11.33 -10.56
CA PHE A 219 -1.87 11.68 -9.58
C PHE A 219 -1.80 13.19 -9.41
N TYR A 220 -1.83 13.64 -8.16
CA TYR A 220 -1.51 15.01 -7.78
C TYR A 220 -0.69 15.02 -6.50
N GLY A 221 0.57 15.44 -6.57
CA GLY A 221 1.46 15.39 -5.42
C GLY A 221 2.92 15.61 -5.77
N PHE A 222 3.82 15.11 -4.94
CA PHE A 222 5.27 15.21 -5.14
C PHE A 222 5.93 13.83 -5.06
N LEU A 223 7.09 13.68 -5.70
CA LEU A 223 7.74 12.39 -5.93
C LEU A 223 8.74 12.03 -4.84
N GLY A 224 9.41 13.01 -4.28
CA GLY A 224 10.49 12.82 -3.28
C GLY A 224 10.00 12.49 -1.87
N GLY A 225 10.96 12.41 -0.97
CA GLY A 225 10.73 12.13 0.46
C GLY A 225 10.12 13.27 1.22
N ASP A 226 10.39 14.51 0.80
CA ASP A 226 9.84 15.74 1.37
C ASP A 226 9.62 16.79 0.28
N SER A 227 9.00 17.88 0.64
CA SER A 227 8.83 19.06 -0.19
C SER A 227 8.65 20.29 0.68
N ASP A 228 8.99 21.45 0.16
CA ASP A 228 8.74 22.72 0.83
C ASP A 228 7.25 22.90 1.14
N GLN A 229 6.91 23.31 2.37
CA GLN A 229 5.51 23.41 2.79
C GLN A 229 4.76 24.58 2.13
N TRP A 230 5.47 25.61 1.69
CA TRP A 230 4.91 26.81 1.09
C TRP A 230 5.05 26.85 -0.43
N HIS A 231 6.10 26.17 -0.94
CA HIS A 231 6.41 26.11 -2.37
C HIS A 231 6.72 24.67 -2.77
N PRO A 232 5.75 23.75 -2.59
CA PRO A 232 5.99 22.34 -2.90
C PRO A 232 6.20 22.13 -4.41
N ALA A 233 7.10 21.22 -4.76
CA ALA A 233 7.30 20.77 -6.13
C ALA A 233 6.21 19.77 -6.52
N LEU A 234 5.05 20.27 -6.91
CA LEU A 234 3.90 19.44 -7.24
C LEU A 234 3.84 19.06 -8.73
N TYR A 235 3.28 17.88 -8.96
CA TYR A 235 2.98 17.34 -10.27
C TYR A 235 1.50 17.02 -10.36
N GLU A 236 0.92 17.28 -11.52
CA GLU A 236 -0.36 16.74 -11.96
C GLU A 236 -0.09 15.77 -13.11
N GLY A 237 -0.38 14.48 -12.88
CA GLY A 237 0.08 13.44 -13.80
C GLY A 237 1.61 13.44 -13.93
N HIS A 238 2.11 13.82 -15.10
CA HIS A 238 3.55 13.89 -15.38
C HIS A 238 4.08 15.33 -15.53
N GLN A 239 3.22 16.33 -15.32
CA GLN A 239 3.59 17.73 -15.52
C GLN A 239 3.70 18.45 -14.18
N THR A 240 4.68 19.36 -14.07
CA THR A 240 4.77 20.23 -12.89
C THR A 240 3.58 21.17 -12.84
N ASP A 241 3.00 21.30 -11.66
CA ASP A 241 1.97 22.30 -11.40
C ASP A 241 2.62 23.71 -11.37
N ARG A 242 2.45 24.45 -12.49
CA ARG A 242 3.01 25.79 -12.66
C ARG A 242 2.36 26.84 -11.75
N ALA A 243 1.18 26.59 -11.23
CA ALA A 243 0.50 27.53 -10.35
C ALA A 243 1.19 27.63 -8.99
N VAL A 244 1.72 26.52 -8.50
CA VAL A 244 2.44 26.44 -7.22
C VAL A 244 3.92 26.80 -7.38
N SER A 245 4.52 26.51 -8.54
CA SER A 245 5.95 26.78 -8.81
C SER A 245 6.26 28.26 -9.09
N ARG A 246 5.26 29.11 -9.27
CA ARG A 246 5.47 30.55 -9.37
C ARG A 246 5.74 31.11 -7.98
N ARG A 247 7.02 31.27 -7.64
CA ARG A 247 7.41 32.08 -6.48
C ARG A 247 6.73 33.46 -6.64
N PRO A 248 5.99 33.96 -5.64
CA PRO A 248 5.71 35.39 -5.59
C PRO A 248 7.09 36.07 -5.64
N GLU A 249 7.32 36.92 -6.61
CA GLU A 249 8.51 37.78 -6.58
C GLU A 249 8.50 38.49 -5.23
N LEU A 250 9.46 38.13 -4.38
CA LEU A 250 9.74 38.91 -3.21
C LEU A 250 10.09 40.31 -3.70
N HIS A 251 9.11 41.19 -3.67
CA HIS A 251 9.37 42.61 -3.76
C HIS A 251 10.39 42.92 -2.67
N SER A 252 11.63 43.07 -3.06
CA SER A 252 12.69 43.64 -2.25
C SER A 252 12.35 45.11 -2.01
N GLY A 253 11.33 45.34 -1.22
CA GLY A 253 11.06 46.61 -0.60
C GLY A 253 12.16 46.83 0.42
N SER A 254 13.23 47.52 -0.03
CA SER A 254 14.18 48.17 0.85
C SER A 254 13.42 49.01 1.87
N ARG A 255 13.26 48.47 3.06
CA ARG A 255 12.98 49.30 4.23
C ARG A 255 14.32 49.66 4.82
N SER A 256 14.84 50.81 4.39
CA SER A 256 15.81 51.59 5.15
C SER A 256 15.14 52.02 6.46
N CYS A 257 15.70 51.63 7.58
CA CYS A 257 15.73 52.34 8.84
C CYS A 257 17.16 52.41 9.31
#